data_47bd693aaede13c66ea5719058a1ba45
#
_entry.id   47bd693aaede13c66ea5719058a1ba45
#
_cell.length_a   1.000
_cell.length_b   1.000
_cell.length_c   1.000
_cell.angle_alpha   90.00
_cell.angle_beta   90.00
_cell.angle_gamma   90.00
#
_symmetry.space_group_name_H-M   'P 1'
#
loop_
_entity.id
_entity.type
_entity.pdbx_description
1 polymer ?
#
loop_
_entity_poly.entity_id
_entity_poly.type
_entity_poly.pdbx_seq_one_letter_code
_entity_poly.pdbx_strand_id
1 'polypeptide(L)'
;MTFSIRHGLVALTLILATAAVPAQAQTGGSREEALSQEIMAFQVKQIDIDALTQASLDQIVQNLRIADPKVRADLLSLAPVLKEEFQPILDSIVKAMAGFFRDNFTVEELMQLRAFYASPVGMKMTVKGSEFGTRMGGALHLAMQERGPAIVERIKVEMEKRGHRL
;
A
#
# COMPACT_ATOMS: atom_id res chain seq x y z
N MET A 1 53.55 -41.04 -63.74
CA MET A 1 53.42 -39.63 -63.18
C MET A 1 52.24 -39.66 -62.24
N THR A 2 52.56 -39.76 -60.99
CA THR A 2 51.55 -39.85 -59.88
C THR A 2 51.47 -38.52 -59.20
N PHE A 3 50.28 -37.89 -59.25
CA PHE A 3 49.96 -36.65 -58.49
C PHE A 3 49.15 -37.01 -57.28
N SER A 4 49.74 -36.78 -56.10
CA SER A 4 49.11 -37.02 -54.79
C SER A 4 48.43 -35.72 -54.32
N ILE A 5 47.13 -35.79 -54.16
CA ILE A 5 46.37 -34.67 -53.58
C ILE A 5 46.14 -34.93 -52.06
N ARG A 6 46.83 -34.14 -51.25
CA ARG A 6 46.60 -34.14 -49.75
C ARG A 6 45.36 -33.35 -49.48
N HIS A 7 44.35 -33.99 -48.90
CA HIS A 7 43.19 -33.33 -48.36
C HIS A 7 43.49 -32.80 -46.92
N GLY A 8 43.53 -31.47 -46.79
CA GLY A 8 43.59 -30.83 -45.51
C GLY A 8 42.18 -30.73 -44.90
N LEU A 9 41.95 -31.45 -43.80
CA LEU A 9 40.75 -31.29 -42.99
C LEU A 9 40.85 -29.98 -42.16
N VAL A 10 40.05 -28.98 -42.49
CA VAL A 10 39.86 -27.77 -41.66
C VAL A 10 38.77 -28.13 -40.67
N ALA A 11 39.16 -28.36 -39.42
CA ALA A 11 38.20 -28.50 -38.29
C ALA A 11 37.68 -27.12 -37.92
N LEU A 12 36.42 -26.87 -38.23
CA LEU A 12 35.65 -25.69 -37.83
C LEU A 12 35.19 -25.90 -36.40
N THR A 13 35.94 -25.38 -35.41
CA THR A 13 35.51 -25.35 -34.01
C THR A 13 34.45 -24.28 -33.83
N LEU A 14 33.20 -24.73 -33.70
CA LEU A 14 32.05 -23.88 -33.32
C LEU A 14 32.17 -23.56 -31.83
N ILE A 15 32.63 -22.36 -31.49
CA ILE A 15 32.56 -21.85 -30.11
C ILE A 15 31.12 -21.43 -29.86
N LEU A 16 30.35 -22.27 -29.17
CA LEU A 16 29.09 -21.85 -28.56
C LEU A 16 29.43 -20.86 -27.43
N ALA A 17 29.35 -19.56 -27.70
CA ALA A 17 29.26 -18.55 -26.67
C ALA A 17 27.90 -18.69 -25.97
N THR A 18 27.84 -19.41 -24.85
CA THR A 18 26.73 -19.33 -23.93
C THR A 18 26.73 -17.95 -23.33
N ALA A 19 25.90 -17.06 -23.87
CA ALA A 19 25.62 -15.78 -23.20
C ALA A 19 25.02 -16.11 -21.84
N ALA A 20 25.84 -15.97 -20.79
CA ALA A 20 25.36 -15.98 -19.44
C ALA A 20 24.44 -14.76 -19.29
N VAL A 21 23.12 -15.00 -19.25
CA VAL A 21 22.13 -14.00 -18.87
C VAL A 21 22.49 -13.59 -17.44
N PRO A 22 22.80 -12.30 -17.17
CA PRO A 22 23.20 -11.91 -15.84
C PRO A 22 22.05 -12.20 -14.88
N ALA A 23 22.36 -12.84 -13.75
CA ALA A 23 21.44 -13.19 -12.65
C ALA A 23 20.88 -11.96 -11.91
N GLN A 24 20.88 -10.77 -12.52
CA GLN A 24 20.41 -9.52 -11.95
C GLN A 24 18.87 -9.39 -11.95
N ALA A 25 18.17 -10.12 -12.82
CA ALA A 25 16.71 -10.03 -12.89
C ALA A 25 15.99 -10.71 -11.70
N GLN A 26 16.64 -11.67 -11.04
CA GLN A 26 16.06 -12.34 -9.85
C GLN A 26 16.39 -11.62 -8.52
N THR A 27 17.44 -10.81 -8.49
CA THR A 27 17.80 -10.02 -7.30
C THR A 27 17.00 -8.73 -7.18
N GLY A 28 16.47 -8.19 -8.29
CA GLY A 28 15.63 -7.00 -8.29
C GLY A 28 14.32 -7.24 -7.54
N GLY A 29 13.54 -8.24 -7.92
CA GLY A 29 12.24 -8.54 -7.30
C GLY A 29 12.31 -8.85 -5.81
N SER A 30 13.38 -9.51 -5.34
CA SER A 30 13.58 -9.77 -3.90
C SER A 30 13.95 -8.50 -3.13
N ARG A 31 14.69 -7.57 -3.76
CA ARG A 31 15.09 -6.30 -3.13
C ARG A 31 13.92 -5.32 -3.07
N GLU A 32 13.17 -5.21 -4.14
CA GLU A 32 11.94 -4.41 -4.20
C GLU A 32 10.92 -4.88 -3.17
N GLU A 33 10.71 -6.19 -3.05
CA GLU A 33 9.81 -6.78 -2.06
C GLU A 33 10.29 -6.47 -0.63
N ALA A 34 11.58 -6.65 -0.32
CA ALA A 34 12.13 -6.36 1.00
C ALA A 34 11.98 -4.89 1.38
N LEU A 35 12.31 -3.96 0.46
CA LEU A 35 12.16 -2.52 0.68
C LEU A 35 10.68 -2.14 0.89
N SER A 36 9.79 -2.71 0.11
CA SER A 36 8.35 -2.46 0.20
C SER A 36 7.79 -2.94 1.55
N GLN A 37 8.21 -4.11 2.03
CA GLN A 37 7.83 -4.62 3.36
C GLN A 37 8.39 -3.75 4.48
N GLU A 38 9.65 -3.27 4.38
CA GLU A 38 10.22 -2.34 5.36
C GLU A 38 9.44 -1.02 5.42
N ILE A 39 9.07 -0.45 4.26
CA ILE A 39 8.26 0.77 4.19
C ILE A 39 6.93 0.55 4.91
N MET A 40 6.25 -0.57 4.63
CA MET A 40 4.99 -0.91 5.29
C MET A 40 5.15 -1.15 6.78
N ALA A 41 6.26 -1.73 7.22
CA ALA A 41 6.53 -1.92 8.66
C ALA A 41 6.57 -0.59 9.42
N PHE A 42 7.11 0.49 8.84
CA PHE A 42 7.06 1.83 9.45
C PHE A 42 5.62 2.35 9.60
N GLN A 43 4.75 2.06 8.62
CA GLN A 43 3.34 2.49 8.63
C GLN A 43 2.55 1.74 9.71
N VAL A 44 2.66 0.40 9.72
CA VAL A 44 1.91 -0.47 10.64
C VAL A 44 2.36 -0.31 12.08
N LYS A 45 3.66 -0.05 12.34
CA LYS A 45 4.19 0.18 13.69
C LYS A 45 3.54 1.37 14.41
N GLN A 46 2.94 2.30 13.67
CA GLN A 46 2.25 3.46 14.23
C GLN A 46 0.79 3.17 14.60
N ILE A 47 0.27 1.98 14.28
CA ILE A 47 -1.09 1.58 14.64
C ILE A 47 -1.11 1.24 16.13
N ASP A 48 -1.92 1.98 16.88
CA ASP A 48 -2.19 1.68 18.28
C ASP A 48 -3.18 0.51 18.38
N ILE A 49 -2.64 -0.69 18.57
CA ILE A 49 -3.43 -1.93 18.64
C ILE A 49 -4.34 -1.92 19.86
N ASP A 50 -3.93 -1.31 20.97
CA ASP A 50 -4.77 -1.25 22.18
C ASP A 50 -5.97 -0.33 21.93
N ALA A 51 -5.75 0.84 21.33
CA ALA A 51 -6.84 1.74 20.93
C ALA A 51 -7.77 1.10 19.89
N LEU A 52 -7.22 0.39 18.90
CA LEU A 52 -8.00 -0.35 17.88
C LEU A 52 -8.85 -1.44 18.52
N THR A 53 -8.26 -2.21 19.45
CA THR A 53 -8.97 -3.27 20.20
C THR A 53 -10.13 -2.70 20.98
N GLN A 54 -9.89 -1.62 21.75
CA GLN A 54 -10.92 -0.97 22.54
C GLN A 54 -12.06 -0.44 21.66
N ALA A 55 -11.73 0.30 20.60
CA ALA A 55 -12.72 0.82 19.66
C ALA A 55 -13.57 -0.29 19.02
N SER A 56 -12.94 -1.43 18.67
CA SER A 56 -13.64 -2.58 18.10
C SER A 56 -14.60 -3.23 19.09
N LEU A 57 -14.20 -3.39 20.35
CA LEU A 57 -15.07 -3.93 21.40
C LEU A 57 -16.25 -2.98 21.69
N ASP A 58 -16.01 -1.68 21.76
CA ASP A 58 -17.07 -0.69 21.95
C ASP A 58 -18.06 -0.72 20.76
N GLN A 59 -17.56 -0.89 19.53
CA GLN A 59 -18.41 -1.03 18.35
C GLN A 59 -19.25 -2.32 18.42
N ILE A 60 -18.70 -3.43 18.90
CA ILE A 60 -19.42 -4.69 19.09
C ILE A 60 -20.52 -4.51 20.14
N VAL A 61 -20.23 -3.86 21.28
CA VAL A 61 -21.20 -3.53 22.32
C VAL A 61 -22.40 -2.75 21.75
N GLN A 62 -22.10 -1.73 20.92
CA GLN A 62 -23.11 -0.91 20.28
C GLN A 62 -23.93 -1.69 19.24
N ASN A 63 -23.28 -2.46 18.36
CA ASN A 63 -23.94 -3.21 17.30
C ASN A 63 -24.86 -4.30 17.87
N LEU A 64 -24.42 -4.99 18.92
CA LEU A 64 -25.21 -6.03 19.60
C LEU A 64 -26.18 -5.45 20.62
N ARG A 65 -26.19 -4.13 20.85
CA ARG A 65 -27.06 -3.42 21.82
C ARG A 65 -27.00 -4.04 23.21
N ILE A 66 -25.77 -4.37 23.67
CA ILE A 66 -25.56 -5.01 24.98
C ILE A 66 -25.86 -4.00 26.09
N ALA A 67 -27.00 -4.17 26.74
CA ALA A 67 -27.46 -3.32 27.83
C ALA A 67 -27.04 -3.83 29.23
N ASP A 68 -26.85 -5.15 29.37
CA ASP A 68 -26.48 -5.77 30.65
C ASP A 68 -25.01 -5.42 30.98
N PRO A 69 -24.75 -4.76 32.15
CA PRO A 69 -23.40 -4.35 32.54
C PRO A 69 -22.45 -5.54 32.75
N LYS A 70 -22.95 -6.70 33.19
CA LYS A 70 -22.13 -7.89 33.41
C LYS A 70 -21.70 -8.50 32.08
N VAL A 71 -22.63 -8.66 31.15
CA VAL A 71 -22.32 -9.15 29.77
C VAL A 71 -21.34 -8.20 29.06
N ARG A 72 -21.49 -6.88 29.27
CA ARG A 72 -20.57 -5.89 28.74
C ARG A 72 -19.16 -6.05 29.33
N ALA A 73 -19.05 -6.20 30.66
CA ALA A 73 -17.77 -6.39 31.32
C ALA A 73 -17.09 -7.69 30.86
N ASP A 74 -17.83 -8.78 30.73
CA ASP A 74 -17.33 -10.05 30.23
C ASP A 74 -16.83 -9.93 28.80
N LEU A 75 -17.56 -9.21 27.91
CA LEU A 75 -17.10 -8.94 26.54
C LEU A 75 -15.81 -8.10 26.51
N LEU A 76 -15.74 -7.04 27.31
CA LEU A 76 -14.52 -6.20 27.37
C LEU A 76 -13.30 -6.97 27.89
N SER A 77 -13.51 -8.00 28.71
CA SER A 77 -12.43 -8.88 29.17
C SER A 77 -11.81 -9.73 28.05
N LEU A 78 -12.46 -9.84 26.88
CA LEU A 78 -11.95 -10.52 25.71
C LEU A 78 -10.95 -9.69 24.89
N ALA A 79 -10.57 -8.50 25.35
CA ALA A 79 -9.58 -7.65 24.70
C ALA A 79 -8.27 -8.39 24.30
N PRO A 80 -7.67 -9.25 25.15
CA PRO A 80 -6.48 -10.02 24.76
C PRO A 80 -6.74 -10.94 23.55
N VAL A 81 -7.89 -11.61 23.52
CA VAL A 81 -8.27 -12.52 22.41
C VAL A 81 -8.41 -11.72 21.10
N LEU A 82 -9.11 -10.60 21.14
CA LEU A 82 -9.27 -9.74 19.95
C LEU A 82 -7.94 -9.16 19.48
N LYS A 83 -7.05 -8.80 20.42
CA LYS A 83 -5.72 -8.29 20.10
C LYS A 83 -4.87 -9.33 19.33
N GLU A 84 -4.94 -10.59 19.70
CA GLU A 84 -4.25 -11.68 19.00
C GLU A 84 -4.76 -11.84 17.56
N GLU A 85 -6.05 -11.63 17.30
CA GLU A 85 -6.65 -11.69 15.97
C GLU A 85 -6.22 -10.52 15.05
N PHE A 86 -5.77 -9.41 15.59
CA PHE A 86 -5.31 -8.28 14.76
C PHE A 86 -3.95 -8.55 14.10
N GLN A 87 -3.06 -9.33 14.68
CA GLN A 87 -1.73 -9.56 14.13
C GLN A 87 -1.78 -10.17 12.70
N PRO A 88 -2.50 -11.27 12.45
CA PRO A 88 -2.59 -11.83 11.10
C PRO A 88 -3.29 -10.88 10.11
N ILE A 89 -4.21 -10.02 10.58
CA ILE A 89 -4.84 -8.99 9.74
C ILE A 89 -3.79 -7.96 9.31
N LEU A 90 -2.98 -7.46 10.25
CA LEU A 90 -1.91 -6.51 9.96
C LEU A 90 -0.85 -7.10 9.01
N ASP A 91 -0.46 -8.34 9.22
CA ASP A 91 0.48 -9.04 8.34
C ASP A 91 -0.07 -9.17 6.91
N SER A 92 -1.36 -9.44 6.77
CA SER A 92 -2.05 -9.48 5.48
C SER A 92 -2.08 -8.11 4.80
N ILE A 93 -2.33 -7.04 5.57
CA ILE A 93 -2.29 -5.66 5.06
C ILE A 93 -0.87 -5.30 4.61
N VAL A 94 0.15 -5.61 5.42
CA VAL A 94 1.56 -5.37 5.05
C VAL A 94 1.89 -6.06 3.74
N LYS A 95 1.52 -7.33 3.59
CA LYS A 95 1.78 -8.09 2.36
C LYS A 95 1.07 -7.51 1.15
N ALA A 96 -0.21 -7.15 1.27
CA ALA A 96 -0.99 -6.58 0.19
C ALA A 96 -0.45 -5.21 -0.25
N MET A 97 -0.13 -4.34 0.72
CA MET A 97 0.36 -2.99 0.45
C MET A 97 1.82 -2.98 0.00
N ALA A 98 2.66 -3.94 0.43
CA ALA A 98 4.00 -4.11 -0.11
C ALA A 98 3.96 -4.40 -1.62
N GLY A 99 2.98 -5.20 -2.08
CA GLY A 99 2.73 -5.40 -3.51
C GLY A 99 2.49 -4.09 -4.27
N PHE A 100 1.69 -3.18 -3.71
CA PHE A 100 1.46 -1.86 -4.31
C PHE A 100 2.77 -1.07 -4.49
N PHE A 101 3.62 -1.02 -3.48
CA PHE A 101 4.90 -0.31 -3.58
C PHE A 101 5.82 -0.95 -4.62
N ARG A 102 5.96 -2.28 -4.60
CA ARG A 102 6.76 -3.02 -5.57
C ARG A 102 6.32 -2.77 -7.01
N ASP A 103 5.01 -2.72 -7.25
CA ASP A 103 4.46 -2.64 -8.60
C ASP A 103 4.47 -1.20 -9.18
N ASN A 104 4.68 -0.18 -8.33
CA ASN A 104 4.58 1.23 -8.73
C ASN A 104 5.87 2.04 -8.55
N PHE A 105 6.90 1.52 -7.87
CA PHE A 105 8.13 2.24 -7.58
C PHE A 105 9.37 1.44 -7.96
N THR A 106 10.38 2.11 -8.47
CA THR A 106 11.71 1.55 -8.73
C THR A 106 12.46 1.30 -7.41
N VAL A 107 13.52 0.49 -7.45
CA VAL A 107 14.38 0.24 -6.28
C VAL A 107 14.92 1.55 -5.68
N GLU A 108 15.36 2.48 -6.54
CA GLU A 108 15.88 3.78 -6.13
C GLU A 108 14.83 4.63 -5.42
N GLU A 109 13.60 4.66 -5.92
CA GLU A 109 12.47 5.36 -5.30
C GLU A 109 12.06 4.70 -3.98
N LEU A 110 12.04 3.37 -3.92
CA LEU A 110 11.78 2.63 -2.68
C LEU A 110 12.82 2.91 -1.61
N MET A 111 14.11 3.03 -1.99
CA MET A 111 15.16 3.44 -1.05
C MET A 111 14.93 4.85 -0.51
N GLN A 112 14.49 5.80 -1.33
CA GLN A 112 14.16 7.16 -0.91
C GLN A 112 12.93 7.18 0.01
N LEU A 113 11.87 6.45 -0.34
CA LEU A 113 10.67 6.30 0.49
C LEU A 113 11.00 5.69 1.84
N ARG A 114 11.79 4.60 1.85
CA ARG A 114 12.26 3.98 3.09
C ARG A 114 13.02 4.98 3.97
N ALA A 115 13.98 5.72 3.39
CA ALA A 115 14.75 6.74 4.11
C ALA A 115 13.84 7.85 4.67
N PHE A 116 12.83 8.28 3.90
CA PHE A 116 11.85 9.24 4.35
C PHE A 116 11.05 8.71 5.55
N TYR A 117 10.43 7.53 5.44
CA TYR A 117 9.61 6.96 6.52
C TYR A 117 10.41 6.58 7.77
N ALA A 118 11.70 6.26 7.64
CA ALA A 118 12.61 6.06 8.76
C ALA A 118 13.04 7.38 9.44
N SER A 119 12.86 8.53 8.79
CA SER A 119 13.22 9.83 9.35
C SER A 119 12.22 10.32 10.41
N PRO A 120 12.63 11.20 11.34
CA PRO A 120 11.71 11.80 12.30
C PRO A 120 10.52 12.53 11.65
N VAL A 121 10.75 13.18 10.50
CA VAL A 121 9.70 13.87 9.74
C VAL A 121 8.74 12.88 9.11
N GLY A 122 9.25 11.81 8.49
CA GLY A 122 8.43 10.75 7.90
C GLY A 122 7.57 10.04 8.94
N MET A 123 8.14 9.69 10.08
CA MET A 123 7.37 9.11 11.20
C MET A 123 6.27 10.07 11.68
N LYS A 124 6.58 11.35 11.82
CA LYS A 124 5.59 12.37 12.18
C LYS A 124 4.47 12.50 11.15
N MET A 125 4.81 12.45 9.85
CA MET A 125 3.82 12.47 8.77
C MET A 125 2.91 11.24 8.81
N THR A 126 3.44 10.05 9.09
CA THR A 126 2.64 8.84 9.23
C THR A 126 1.64 8.97 10.38
N VAL A 127 2.09 9.38 11.56
CA VAL A 127 1.22 9.58 12.75
C VAL A 127 0.15 10.65 12.51
N LYS A 128 0.52 11.76 11.84
CA LYS A 128 -0.38 12.90 11.59
C LYS A 128 -1.22 12.76 10.32
N GLY A 129 -0.97 11.75 9.48
CA GLY A 129 -1.66 11.56 8.21
C GLY A 129 -3.17 11.40 8.36
N SER A 130 -3.63 10.64 9.34
CA SER A 130 -5.07 10.48 9.64
C SER A 130 -5.73 11.80 10.07
N GLU A 131 -5.07 12.55 10.97
CA GLU A 131 -5.56 13.88 11.40
C GLU A 131 -5.64 14.84 10.21
N PHE A 132 -4.60 14.85 9.35
CA PHE A 132 -4.60 15.66 8.13
C PHE A 132 -5.73 15.29 7.20
N GLY A 133 -5.96 13.98 6.95
CA GLY A 133 -7.07 13.50 6.12
C GLY A 133 -8.44 13.94 6.65
N THR A 134 -8.66 13.82 7.95
CA THR A 134 -9.90 14.26 8.62
C THR A 134 -10.12 15.77 8.45
N ARG A 135 -9.08 16.58 8.69
CA ARG A 135 -9.14 18.05 8.51
C ARG A 135 -9.40 18.43 7.06
N MET A 136 -8.74 17.76 6.11
CA MET A 136 -8.96 17.99 4.67
C MET A 136 -10.39 17.65 4.27
N GLY A 137 -10.91 16.50 4.72
CA GLY A 137 -12.30 16.10 4.45
C GLY A 137 -13.31 17.11 5.02
N GLY A 138 -13.09 17.58 6.25
CA GLY A 138 -13.92 18.61 6.87
C GLY A 138 -13.88 19.95 6.09
N ALA A 139 -12.69 20.40 5.70
CA ALA A 139 -12.53 21.62 4.91
C ALA A 139 -13.22 21.50 3.55
N LEU A 140 -13.09 20.36 2.86
CA LEU A 140 -13.78 20.11 1.59
C LEU A 140 -15.30 20.12 1.78
N HIS A 141 -15.81 19.48 2.83
CA HIS A 141 -17.25 19.46 3.14
C HIS A 141 -17.81 20.88 3.34
N LEU A 142 -17.14 21.70 4.14
CA LEU A 142 -17.54 23.11 4.33
C LEU A 142 -17.50 23.90 3.05
N ALA A 143 -16.44 23.78 2.25
CA ALA A 143 -16.33 24.46 0.97
C ALA A 143 -17.44 24.02 -0.01
N MET A 144 -17.82 22.74 -0.01
CA MET A 144 -18.93 22.25 -0.84
C MET A 144 -20.29 22.71 -0.34
N GLN A 145 -20.50 22.84 0.97
CA GLN A 145 -21.73 23.43 1.51
C GLN A 145 -21.87 24.91 1.09
N GLU A 146 -20.79 25.67 1.14
CA GLU A 146 -20.80 27.10 0.78
C GLU A 146 -20.98 27.31 -0.74
N ARG A 147 -20.24 26.55 -1.56
CA ARG A 147 -20.18 26.77 -2.99
C ARG A 147 -21.14 25.90 -3.81
N GLY A 148 -21.63 24.79 -3.22
CA GLY A 148 -22.49 23.82 -3.90
C GLY A 148 -23.71 24.43 -4.57
N PRO A 149 -24.51 25.27 -3.89
CA PRO A 149 -25.66 25.92 -4.51
C PRO A 149 -25.32 26.74 -5.77
N ALA A 150 -24.23 27.51 -5.72
CA ALA A 150 -23.77 28.32 -6.86
C ALA A 150 -23.26 27.42 -8.02
N ILE A 151 -22.64 26.30 -7.71
CA ILE A 151 -22.19 25.32 -8.72
C ILE A 151 -23.40 24.70 -9.42
N VAL A 152 -24.43 24.29 -8.66
CA VAL A 152 -25.66 23.70 -9.21
C VAL A 152 -26.36 24.71 -10.14
N GLU A 153 -26.49 25.95 -9.72
CA GLU A 153 -27.11 27.00 -10.53
C GLU A 153 -26.35 27.26 -11.85
N ARG A 154 -25.01 27.29 -11.77
CA ARG A 154 -24.18 27.43 -12.96
C ARG A 154 -24.34 26.23 -13.90
N ILE A 155 -24.43 25.02 -13.38
CA ILE A 155 -24.69 23.82 -14.19
C ILE A 155 -26.05 23.94 -14.91
N LYS A 156 -27.11 24.37 -14.21
CA LYS A 156 -28.42 24.57 -14.84
C LYS A 156 -28.37 25.52 -16.01
N VAL A 157 -27.75 26.70 -15.83
CA VAL A 157 -27.57 27.69 -16.88
C VAL A 157 -26.83 27.12 -18.10
N GLU A 158 -25.77 26.35 -17.87
CA GLU A 158 -25.03 25.72 -18.97
C GLU A 158 -25.83 24.60 -19.67
N MET A 159 -26.66 23.86 -18.93
CA MET A 159 -27.54 22.85 -19.52
C MET A 159 -28.68 23.46 -20.33
N GLU A 160 -29.26 24.58 -19.86
CA GLU A 160 -30.26 25.34 -20.64
C GLU A 160 -29.72 25.84 -21.98
N LYS A 161 -28.48 26.35 -22.03
CA LYS A 161 -27.82 26.76 -23.29
C LYS A 161 -27.68 25.58 -24.27
N ARG A 162 -27.64 24.34 -23.78
CA ARG A 162 -27.58 23.12 -24.58
C ARG A 162 -28.98 22.53 -24.89
N GLY A 163 -30.05 23.23 -24.52
CA GLY A 163 -31.41 22.83 -24.79
C GLY A 163 -32.00 21.84 -23.76
N HIS A 164 -31.35 21.63 -22.62
CA HIS A 164 -31.82 20.77 -21.55
C HIS A 164 -32.34 21.60 -20.38
N ARG A 165 -33.55 21.34 -19.92
CA ARG A 165 -34.08 21.89 -18.65
C ARG A 165 -33.88 20.92 -17.54
N LEU A 166 -33.19 21.33 -16.45
CA LEU A 166 -33.01 20.57 -15.22
C LEU A 166 -33.88 21.10 -14.09
#